data_244d1dee8377a24cc292f93de20e5c3b
#
_entry.id   244d1dee8377a24cc292f93de20e5c3b
#
_cell.length_a   1.000
_cell.length_b   1.000
_cell.length_c   1.000
_cell.angle_alpha   90.00
_cell.angle_beta   90.00
_cell.angle_gamma   90.00
#
_symmetry.space_group_name_H-M   'P 1'
#
loop_
_entity.id
_entity.type
_entity.pdbx_description
1 polymer ?
#
loop_
_entity_poly.entity_id
_entity_poly.type
_entity_poly.pdbx_seq_one_letter_code
_entity_poly.pdbx_strand_id
1 'polypeptide(L)'
;MRSALLILTALFTTALAPVRAQDYVPSATSGEFIILTGGVSMWKWEKWKAQPHDNWWMNFVRASRLRIEQIQAASPGAQITWLVYRPAYLNRAKQDSTDLIGNINSVRDAYHVRLIYFDKADEVINYLNNGQNRSRVKIADFEFFGHSNKKCWMFDYSNIIDSASKVWLHEDDLNKIRRGLFASDAFVKSWSCHTGESMSGRWKSVTGVAMIGAIGKTQYMTDELPILSSPNGRWTR
;
A
#
# COMPACT_ATOMS: atom_id res chain seq x y z
N MET A 1 -15.34 51.08 46.63
CA MET A 1 -15.57 49.74 46.14
C MET A 1 -14.77 49.54 44.84
N ARG A 2 -13.69 48.79 44.86
CA ARG A 2 -12.83 48.53 43.71
C ARG A 2 -13.07 47.06 43.26
N SER A 3 -13.69 46.87 42.10
CA SER A 3 -13.90 45.55 41.51
C SER A 3 -12.64 45.09 40.80
N ALA A 4 -12.03 43.98 41.24
CA ALA A 4 -10.91 43.33 40.58
C ALA A 4 -11.45 42.37 39.51
N LEU A 5 -11.05 42.60 38.27
CA LEU A 5 -11.36 41.75 37.12
C LEU A 5 -10.29 40.65 37.03
N LEU A 6 -10.65 39.43 37.32
CA LEU A 6 -9.80 38.24 37.15
C LEU A 6 -9.86 37.82 35.68
N ILE A 7 -8.74 37.97 34.96
CA ILE A 7 -8.57 37.45 33.60
C ILE A 7 -8.04 36.02 33.72
N LEU A 8 -8.88 35.04 33.35
CA LEU A 8 -8.54 33.66 33.31
C LEU A 8 -7.89 33.34 31.94
N THR A 9 -6.58 33.25 31.90
CA THR A 9 -5.83 32.81 30.71
C THR A 9 -5.87 31.31 30.61
N ALA A 10 -6.68 30.76 29.69
CA ALA A 10 -6.68 29.34 29.36
C ALA A 10 -5.45 29.04 28.49
N LEU A 11 -4.47 28.33 29.04
CA LEU A 11 -3.37 27.73 28.28
C LEU A 11 -3.90 26.51 27.51
N PHE A 12 -4.08 26.66 26.20
CA PHE A 12 -4.26 25.53 25.31
C PHE A 12 -2.91 24.82 25.09
N THR A 13 -2.65 23.76 25.82
CA THR A 13 -1.57 22.81 25.48
C THR A 13 -2.04 21.95 24.33
N THR A 14 -1.63 22.26 23.10
CA THR A 14 -1.73 21.34 21.97
C THR A 14 -0.78 20.18 22.23
N ALA A 15 -1.34 19.04 22.67
CA ALA A 15 -0.60 17.80 22.71
C ALA A 15 -0.28 17.39 21.26
N LEU A 16 0.96 17.56 20.84
CA LEU A 16 1.48 16.96 19.61
C LEU A 16 1.39 15.44 19.79
N ALA A 17 0.50 14.81 19.02
CA ALA A 17 0.46 13.35 18.94
C ALA A 17 1.84 12.85 18.50
N PRO A 18 2.38 11.77 19.10
CA PRO A 18 3.68 11.25 18.70
C PRO A 18 3.59 10.78 17.24
N VAL A 19 4.42 11.36 16.37
CA VAL A 19 4.59 10.92 14.99
C VAL A 19 5.03 9.45 15.03
N ARG A 20 4.14 8.54 14.62
CA ARG A 20 4.47 7.13 14.55
C ARG A 20 5.44 6.92 13.38
N ALA A 21 6.40 6.01 13.52
CA ALA A 21 7.36 5.67 12.46
C ALA A 21 6.68 5.17 11.15
N GLN A 22 5.37 4.96 11.17
CA GLN A 22 4.53 4.60 10.04
C GLN A 22 4.16 5.79 9.15
N ASP A 23 4.29 7.03 9.66
CA ASP A 23 3.85 8.25 8.99
C ASP A 23 4.99 8.91 8.20
N TYR A 24 6.13 8.20 8.04
CA TYR A 24 7.24 8.71 7.24
C TYR A 24 6.82 8.87 5.78
N VAL A 25 6.80 10.12 5.33
CA VAL A 25 6.62 10.46 3.93
C VAL A 25 7.99 10.73 3.33
N PRO A 26 8.34 10.09 2.20
CA PRO A 26 9.65 10.30 1.60
C PRO A 26 9.88 11.77 1.26
N SER A 27 11.09 12.23 1.52
CA SER A 27 11.53 13.60 1.19
C SER A 27 11.88 13.78 -0.29
N ALA A 28 11.88 12.69 -1.08
CA ALA A 28 12.17 12.76 -2.51
C ALA A 28 11.10 13.57 -3.23
N THR A 29 11.50 14.71 -3.78
CA THR A 29 10.61 15.62 -4.53
C THR A 29 10.61 15.34 -6.02
N SER A 30 11.51 14.48 -6.52
CA SER A 30 11.66 14.16 -7.93
C SER A 30 11.61 12.65 -8.18
N GLY A 31 10.84 12.25 -9.18
CA GLY A 31 10.66 10.85 -9.54
C GLY A 31 9.20 10.44 -9.56
N GLU A 32 8.97 9.15 -9.79
CA GLU A 32 7.63 8.57 -9.81
C GLU A 32 7.33 7.89 -8.48
N PHE A 33 6.14 8.15 -7.96
CA PHE A 33 5.57 7.50 -6.77
C PHE A 33 4.60 6.42 -7.25
N ILE A 34 4.83 5.18 -6.85
CA ILE A 34 4.04 4.04 -7.30
C ILE A 34 3.33 3.40 -6.12
N ILE A 35 2.00 3.39 -6.16
CA ILE A 35 1.16 2.64 -5.23
C ILE A 35 0.65 1.39 -5.94
N LEU A 36 0.92 0.23 -5.38
CA LEU A 36 0.48 -1.06 -5.89
C LEU A 36 -0.60 -1.64 -4.96
N THR A 37 -1.78 -1.91 -5.50
CA THR A 37 -2.93 -2.41 -4.76
C THR A 37 -3.31 -3.80 -5.25
N GLY A 38 -3.23 -4.78 -4.36
CA GLY A 38 -3.71 -6.13 -4.59
C GLY A 38 -5.24 -6.25 -4.50
N GLY A 39 -5.74 -7.42 -4.81
CA GLY A 39 -7.16 -7.71 -4.76
C GLY A 39 -7.62 -8.23 -3.40
N VAL A 40 -8.86 -7.92 -3.07
CA VAL A 40 -9.57 -8.47 -1.91
C VAL A 40 -10.13 -9.86 -2.25
N SER A 41 -10.34 -10.69 -1.23
CA SER A 41 -11.03 -11.96 -1.43
C SER A 41 -12.52 -11.79 -1.64
N MET A 42 -13.18 -12.83 -2.12
CA MET A 42 -14.64 -12.89 -2.23
C MET A 42 -15.23 -13.04 -0.82
N TRP A 43 -16.16 -12.17 -0.41
CA TRP A 43 -16.71 -12.23 0.96
C TRP A 43 -17.44 -13.56 1.25
N LYS A 44 -17.98 -14.23 0.23
CA LYS A 44 -18.60 -15.57 0.40
C LYS A 44 -17.61 -16.60 0.95
N TRP A 45 -16.30 -16.40 0.77
CA TRP A 45 -15.25 -17.23 1.33
C TRP A 45 -14.78 -16.74 2.70
N GLU A 46 -14.91 -15.45 2.98
CA GLU A 46 -14.55 -14.87 4.26
C GLU A 46 -15.33 -15.49 5.43
N LYS A 47 -16.62 -15.77 5.22
CA LYS A 47 -17.47 -16.41 6.24
C LYS A 47 -17.03 -17.80 6.69
N TRP A 48 -16.18 -18.47 5.89
CA TRP A 48 -15.64 -19.78 6.22
C TRP A 48 -14.27 -19.71 6.90
N LYS A 49 -13.66 -18.55 6.96
CA LYS A 49 -12.39 -18.35 7.64
C LYS A 49 -12.59 -18.20 9.14
N ALA A 50 -11.66 -18.78 9.92
CA ALA A 50 -11.64 -18.60 11.38
C ALA A 50 -11.46 -17.13 11.77
N GLN A 51 -10.78 -16.36 10.96
CA GLN A 51 -10.56 -14.92 11.12
C GLN A 51 -10.83 -14.21 9.79
N PRO A 52 -12.08 -13.80 9.51
CA PRO A 52 -12.40 -13.00 8.33
C PRO A 52 -11.67 -11.65 8.36
N HIS A 53 -11.13 -11.23 7.21
CA HIS A 53 -10.38 -9.97 7.13
C HIS A 53 -10.69 -9.14 5.88
N ASP A 54 -11.40 -9.70 4.88
CA ASP A 54 -11.80 -8.99 3.67
C ASP A 54 -13.31 -8.77 3.56
N ASN A 55 -13.98 -8.59 4.70
CA ASN A 55 -15.41 -8.27 4.71
C ASN A 55 -15.71 -6.97 3.98
N TRP A 56 -14.77 -6.05 3.97
CA TRP A 56 -14.90 -4.79 3.28
C TRP A 56 -14.00 -4.70 2.06
N TRP A 57 -14.60 -4.50 0.90
CA TRP A 57 -13.89 -4.46 -0.39
C TRP A 57 -12.86 -3.31 -0.49
N MET A 58 -13.06 -2.24 0.28
CA MET A 58 -12.18 -1.06 0.25
C MET A 58 -10.88 -1.23 1.03
N ASN A 59 -10.65 -2.29 1.78
CA ASN A 59 -9.50 -2.40 2.68
C ASN A 59 -8.18 -1.87 2.06
N PHE A 60 -7.81 -2.39 0.89
CA PHE A 60 -6.55 -1.99 0.24
C PHE A 60 -6.69 -0.68 -0.56
N VAL A 61 -7.83 -0.49 -1.22
CA VAL A 61 -8.14 0.75 -1.97
C VAL A 61 -8.11 1.96 -1.06
N ARG A 62 -8.71 1.85 0.12
CA ARG A 62 -8.75 2.94 1.10
C ARG A 62 -7.36 3.26 1.67
N ALA A 63 -6.60 2.23 2.06
CA ALA A 63 -5.23 2.44 2.54
C ALA A 63 -4.36 3.10 1.48
N SER A 64 -4.50 2.67 0.21
CA SER A 64 -3.85 3.30 -0.94
C SER A 64 -4.27 4.76 -1.11
N ARG A 65 -5.57 5.06 -0.99
CA ARG A 65 -6.09 6.43 -1.06
C ARG A 65 -5.52 7.32 0.04
N LEU A 66 -5.53 6.85 1.29
CA LEU A 66 -4.93 7.58 2.40
C LEU A 66 -3.44 7.88 2.15
N ARG A 67 -2.73 6.92 1.57
CA ARG A 67 -1.31 7.12 1.27
C ARG A 67 -1.10 8.10 0.11
N ILE A 68 -1.92 8.03 -0.93
CA ILE A 68 -1.92 9.02 -2.02
C ILE A 68 -2.11 10.44 -1.45
N GLU A 69 -3.08 10.62 -0.55
CA GLU A 69 -3.36 11.89 0.10
C GLU A 69 -2.15 12.41 0.91
N GLN A 70 -1.49 11.56 1.68
CA GLN A 70 -0.28 11.90 2.44
C GLN A 70 0.88 12.29 1.52
N ILE A 71 1.08 11.56 0.42
CA ILE A 71 2.13 11.87 -0.56
C ILE A 71 1.86 13.24 -1.19
N GLN A 72 0.63 13.52 -1.61
CA GLN A 72 0.27 14.81 -2.23
C GLN A 72 0.42 15.97 -1.25
N ALA A 73 0.07 15.76 0.02
CA ALA A 73 0.24 16.79 1.06
C ALA A 73 1.73 17.10 1.32
N ALA A 74 2.58 16.07 1.34
CA ALA A 74 4.02 16.25 1.62
C ALA A 74 4.83 16.66 0.38
N SER A 75 4.40 16.26 -0.81
CA SER A 75 5.06 16.50 -2.09
C SER A 75 4.05 17.01 -3.13
N PRO A 76 3.62 18.27 -3.04
CA PRO A 76 2.70 18.85 -4.02
C PRO A 76 3.27 18.72 -5.44
N GLY A 77 2.48 18.14 -6.36
CA GLY A 77 2.90 17.89 -7.74
C GLY A 77 3.61 16.55 -7.95
N ALA A 78 3.68 15.67 -6.93
CA ALA A 78 4.19 14.32 -7.08
C ALA A 78 3.49 13.56 -8.22
N GLN A 79 4.28 12.92 -9.09
CA GLN A 79 3.75 12.06 -10.15
C GLN A 79 3.39 10.70 -9.56
N ILE A 80 2.13 10.51 -9.21
CA ILE A 80 1.65 9.29 -8.60
C ILE A 80 1.03 8.38 -9.66
N THR A 81 1.53 7.13 -9.74
CA THR A 81 0.93 6.04 -10.50
C THR A 81 0.34 5.02 -9.54
N TRP A 82 -0.94 4.73 -9.71
CA TRP A 82 -1.66 3.75 -8.92
C TRP A 82 -1.95 2.50 -9.76
N LEU A 83 -1.30 1.38 -9.41
CA LEU A 83 -1.49 0.08 -10.04
C LEU A 83 -2.51 -0.72 -9.24
N VAL A 84 -3.60 -1.17 -9.86
CA VAL A 84 -4.68 -1.90 -9.17
C VAL A 84 -4.96 -3.24 -9.85
N TYR A 85 -4.99 -4.32 -9.08
CA TYR A 85 -5.35 -5.64 -9.57
C TYR A 85 -6.84 -5.71 -9.88
N ARG A 86 -7.20 -5.62 -11.16
CA ARG A 86 -8.58 -5.47 -11.63
C ARG A 86 -9.48 -6.69 -11.39
N PRO A 87 -9.06 -7.95 -11.67
CA PRO A 87 -9.96 -9.09 -11.65
C PRO A 87 -10.64 -9.34 -10.32
N ALA A 88 -9.96 -9.09 -9.19
CA ALA A 88 -10.55 -9.26 -7.87
C ALA A 88 -11.71 -8.30 -7.64
N TYR A 89 -11.58 -7.04 -8.04
CA TYR A 89 -12.63 -6.04 -7.88
C TYR A 89 -13.80 -6.27 -8.84
N LEU A 90 -13.56 -6.76 -10.06
CA LEU A 90 -14.62 -7.19 -10.98
C LEU A 90 -15.43 -8.38 -10.41
N ASN A 91 -14.73 -9.36 -9.81
CA ASN A 91 -15.40 -10.51 -9.20
C ASN A 91 -16.17 -10.11 -7.94
N ARG A 92 -15.59 -9.26 -7.09
CA ARG A 92 -16.22 -8.76 -5.88
C ARG A 92 -17.41 -7.85 -6.22
N ALA A 93 -17.32 -7.01 -7.26
CA ALA A 93 -18.41 -6.18 -7.76
C ALA A 93 -19.66 -6.98 -8.12
N LYS A 94 -19.48 -8.13 -8.80
CA LYS A 94 -20.58 -9.04 -9.12
C LYS A 94 -21.24 -9.63 -7.86
N GLN A 95 -20.43 -9.93 -6.84
CA GLN A 95 -20.91 -10.50 -5.59
C GLN A 95 -21.67 -9.46 -4.74
N ASP A 96 -21.17 -8.24 -4.70
CA ASP A 96 -21.71 -7.14 -3.89
C ASP A 96 -22.80 -6.35 -4.66
N SER A 97 -23.07 -6.68 -5.94
CA SER A 97 -23.97 -5.93 -6.83
C SER A 97 -23.68 -4.43 -6.84
N THR A 98 -22.39 -4.07 -6.87
CA THR A 98 -21.91 -2.68 -6.77
C THR A 98 -20.83 -2.43 -7.80
N ASP A 99 -20.81 -1.25 -8.43
CA ASP A 99 -19.77 -0.85 -9.37
C ASP A 99 -18.47 -0.46 -8.64
N LEU A 100 -17.67 -1.46 -8.27
CA LEU A 100 -16.39 -1.23 -7.58
C LEU A 100 -15.36 -0.59 -8.49
N ILE A 101 -15.41 -0.85 -9.79
CA ILE A 101 -14.48 -0.23 -10.75
C ILE A 101 -14.79 1.27 -10.89
N GLY A 102 -16.06 1.64 -10.98
CA GLY A 102 -16.48 3.05 -10.95
C GLY A 102 -16.04 3.75 -9.66
N ASN A 103 -16.19 3.09 -8.51
CA ASN A 103 -15.73 3.62 -7.22
C ASN A 103 -14.20 3.81 -7.18
N ILE A 104 -13.41 2.88 -7.72
CA ILE A 104 -11.94 3.03 -7.83
C ILE A 104 -11.60 4.17 -8.78
N ASN A 105 -12.29 4.28 -9.91
CA ASN A 105 -12.09 5.38 -10.84
C ASN A 105 -12.39 6.75 -10.21
N SER A 106 -13.40 6.84 -9.33
CA SER A 106 -13.71 8.09 -8.63
C SER A 106 -12.57 8.55 -7.70
N VAL A 107 -11.82 7.61 -7.11
CA VAL A 107 -10.59 7.95 -6.34
C VAL A 107 -9.53 8.50 -7.27
N ARG A 108 -9.28 7.85 -8.43
CA ARG A 108 -8.37 8.37 -9.45
C ARG A 108 -8.69 9.82 -9.80
N ASP A 109 -9.97 10.11 -10.05
CA ASP A 109 -10.44 11.41 -10.51
C ASP A 109 -10.34 12.46 -9.39
N ALA A 110 -10.69 12.09 -8.15
CA ALA A 110 -10.61 13.00 -7.00
C ALA A 110 -9.16 13.40 -6.66
N TYR A 111 -8.20 12.48 -6.82
CA TYR A 111 -6.79 12.72 -6.50
C TYR A 111 -5.92 12.98 -7.72
N HIS A 112 -6.50 12.99 -8.94
CA HIS A 112 -5.78 13.24 -10.21
C HIS A 112 -4.54 12.36 -10.39
N VAL A 113 -4.62 11.08 -10.00
CA VAL A 113 -3.52 10.13 -10.14
C VAL A 113 -3.61 9.33 -11.43
N ARG A 114 -2.47 8.86 -11.93
CA ARG A 114 -2.44 7.93 -13.06
C ARG A 114 -2.85 6.55 -12.59
N LEU A 115 -4.08 6.11 -12.89
CA LEU A 115 -4.55 4.75 -12.60
C LEU A 115 -4.22 3.81 -13.76
N ILE A 116 -3.64 2.65 -13.42
CA ILE A 116 -3.39 1.55 -14.34
C ILE A 116 -3.94 0.28 -13.71
N TYR A 117 -4.83 -0.39 -14.41
CA TYR A 117 -5.28 -1.72 -14.03
C TYR A 117 -4.33 -2.78 -14.59
N PHE A 118 -4.08 -3.83 -13.80
CA PHE A 118 -3.33 -5.00 -14.25
C PHE A 118 -4.10 -6.29 -13.91
N ASP A 119 -3.85 -7.33 -14.70
CA ASP A 119 -4.49 -8.64 -14.57
C ASP A 119 -3.48 -9.75 -14.24
N LYS A 120 -2.18 -9.52 -14.47
CA LYS A 120 -1.11 -10.50 -14.28
C LYS A 120 0.07 -9.89 -13.53
N ALA A 121 0.77 -10.69 -12.73
CA ALA A 121 1.92 -10.24 -11.95
C ALA A 121 3.07 -9.68 -12.82
N ASP A 122 3.31 -10.28 -13.99
CA ASP A 122 4.36 -9.82 -14.91
C ASP A 122 4.10 -8.40 -15.45
N GLU A 123 2.85 -7.93 -15.47
CA GLU A 123 2.53 -6.57 -15.86
C GLU A 123 3.07 -5.54 -14.87
N VAL A 124 3.09 -5.88 -13.57
CA VAL A 124 3.71 -5.04 -12.54
C VAL A 124 5.21 -4.92 -12.78
N ILE A 125 5.90 -6.05 -13.00
CA ILE A 125 7.34 -6.05 -13.31
C ILE A 125 7.63 -5.27 -14.59
N ASN A 126 6.81 -5.49 -15.63
CA ASN A 126 6.94 -4.74 -16.88
C ASN A 126 6.75 -3.25 -16.66
N TYR A 127 5.78 -2.84 -15.85
CA TYR A 127 5.59 -1.43 -15.53
C TYR A 127 6.78 -0.85 -14.75
N LEU A 128 7.29 -1.53 -13.75
CA LEU A 128 8.48 -1.09 -13.02
C LEU A 128 9.65 -0.86 -14.00
N ASN A 129 9.86 -1.80 -14.91
CA ASN A 129 10.95 -1.74 -15.87
C ASN A 129 10.75 -0.68 -16.96
N ASN A 130 9.55 -0.53 -17.51
CA ASN A 130 9.29 0.14 -18.78
C ASN A 130 8.17 1.20 -18.74
N GLY A 131 7.46 1.36 -17.62
CA GLY A 131 6.32 2.28 -17.50
C GLY A 131 6.67 3.75 -17.68
N GLN A 132 7.94 4.09 -17.45
CA GLN A 132 8.54 5.40 -17.71
C GLN A 132 9.94 5.22 -18.33
N ASN A 133 10.50 6.30 -18.86
CA ASN A 133 11.92 6.32 -19.22
C ASN A 133 12.78 6.31 -17.93
N ARG A 134 13.14 5.13 -17.43
CA ARG A 134 13.83 4.92 -16.16
C ARG A 134 15.25 5.50 -16.09
N SER A 135 15.81 5.91 -17.20
CA SER A 135 17.06 6.68 -17.17
C SER A 135 16.84 8.12 -16.72
N ARG A 136 15.64 8.67 -16.95
CA ARG A 136 15.26 10.06 -16.61
C ARG A 136 14.37 10.15 -15.38
N VAL A 137 13.40 9.23 -15.26
CA VAL A 137 12.41 9.24 -14.19
C VAL A 137 12.61 7.99 -13.33
N LYS A 138 13.30 8.16 -12.21
CA LYS A 138 13.49 7.10 -11.22
C LYS A 138 12.23 6.88 -10.42
N ILE A 139 12.11 5.70 -9.83
CA ILE A 139 11.08 5.41 -8.84
C ILE A 139 11.56 5.98 -7.51
N ALA A 140 10.87 6.99 -7.00
CA ALA A 140 11.17 7.64 -5.73
C ALA A 140 10.45 6.97 -4.56
N ASP A 141 9.28 6.37 -4.85
CA ASP A 141 8.45 5.70 -3.86
C ASP A 141 7.78 4.48 -4.50
N PHE A 142 7.75 3.36 -3.76
CA PHE A 142 7.03 2.17 -4.18
C PHE A 142 6.41 1.47 -2.97
N GLU A 143 5.09 1.44 -2.92
CA GLU A 143 4.38 0.89 -1.77
C GLU A 143 3.33 -0.14 -2.20
N PHE A 144 3.28 -1.27 -1.48
CA PHE A 144 2.32 -2.35 -1.74
C PHE A 144 1.29 -2.46 -0.62
N PHE A 145 0.02 -2.48 -1.02
CA PHE A 145 -1.15 -2.74 -0.17
C PHE A 145 -1.88 -3.99 -0.69
N GLY A 146 -2.00 -5.02 0.12
CA GLY A 146 -2.62 -6.28 -0.30
C GLY A 146 -2.35 -7.43 0.66
N HIS A 147 -2.69 -8.63 0.22
CA HIS A 147 -2.33 -9.86 0.90
C HIS A 147 -0.91 -10.28 0.58
N SER A 148 -0.26 -10.94 1.53
CA SER A 148 1.07 -11.51 1.33
C SER A 148 1.38 -12.62 2.32
N ASN A 149 2.41 -13.38 1.98
CA ASN A 149 3.17 -14.19 2.91
C ASN A 149 4.65 -13.77 2.87
N LYS A 150 5.54 -14.51 3.53
CA LYS A 150 6.96 -14.16 3.60
C LYS A 150 7.68 -14.06 2.24
N LYS A 151 7.15 -14.74 1.21
CA LYS A 151 7.78 -14.85 -0.11
C LYS A 151 6.99 -14.28 -1.27
N CYS A 152 5.70 -13.98 -1.09
CA CYS A 152 4.82 -13.58 -2.18
C CYS A 152 3.95 -12.38 -1.81
N TRP A 153 3.77 -11.46 -2.77
CA TRP A 153 2.58 -10.63 -2.84
C TRP A 153 1.48 -11.39 -3.54
N MET A 154 0.31 -11.50 -2.92
CA MET A 154 -0.82 -12.25 -3.42
C MET A 154 -1.87 -11.27 -3.96
N PHE A 155 -1.98 -11.17 -5.29
CA PHE A 155 -2.91 -10.23 -5.92
C PHE A 155 -4.33 -10.79 -6.02
N ASP A 156 -4.48 -12.10 -6.26
CA ASP A 156 -5.78 -12.76 -6.34
C ASP A 156 -5.97 -13.74 -5.17
N TYR A 157 -6.80 -13.34 -4.23
CA TYR A 157 -7.14 -14.15 -3.05
C TYR A 157 -8.55 -14.76 -3.19
N SER A 158 -8.91 -15.20 -4.38
CA SER A 158 -10.26 -15.67 -4.74
C SER A 158 -10.41 -17.19 -4.85
N ASN A 159 -9.43 -17.97 -4.38
CA ASN A 159 -9.55 -19.41 -4.40
C ASN A 159 -10.70 -19.91 -3.50
N ILE A 160 -11.47 -20.80 -4.06
CA ILE A 160 -12.71 -21.32 -3.48
C ILE A 160 -12.44 -22.29 -2.31
N ILE A 161 -11.37 -23.07 -2.37
CA ILE A 161 -11.19 -24.21 -1.47
C ILE A 161 -10.45 -23.82 -0.19
N ASP A 162 -9.34 -23.13 -0.32
CA ASP A 162 -8.42 -22.85 0.79
C ASP A 162 -7.98 -21.39 0.87
N SER A 163 -8.62 -20.51 0.11
CA SER A 163 -8.27 -19.09 -0.01
C SER A 163 -6.83 -18.85 -0.50
N ALA A 164 -6.24 -19.81 -1.23
CA ALA A 164 -4.94 -19.62 -1.82
C ALA A 164 -4.99 -18.59 -2.96
N SER A 165 -3.92 -17.85 -3.15
CA SER A 165 -3.80 -16.91 -4.25
C SER A 165 -3.68 -17.63 -5.59
N LYS A 166 -4.35 -17.13 -6.61
CA LYS A 166 -4.23 -17.59 -8.00
C LYS A 166 -3.25 -16.75 -8.81
N VAL A 167 -3.03 -15.51 -8.41
CA VAL A 167 -2.07 -14.60 -9.04
C VAL A 167 -1.23 -13.98 -7.96
N TRP A 168 0.06 -14.20 -8.04
CA TRP A 168 1.04 -13.71 -7.06
C TRP A 168 2.33 -13.26 -7.76
N LEU A 169 3.10 -12.43 -7.08
CA LEU A 169 4.47 -12.12 -7.42
C LEU A 169 5.38 -12.73 -6.35
N HIS A 170 6.11 -13.78 -6.73
CA HIS A 170 7.04 -14.47 -5.86
C HIS A 170 8.38 -13.73 -5.76
N GLU A 171 9.10 -13.89 -4.65
CA GLU A 171 10.41 -13.26 -4.45
C GLU A 171 11.44 -13.67 -5.50
N ASP A 172 11.30 -14.83 -6.14
CA ASP A 172 12.16 -15.26 -7.26
C ASP A 172 11.87 -14.48 -8.55
N ASP A 173 10.65 -14.00 -8.74
CA ASP A 173 10.29 -13.18 -9.90
C ASP A 173 10.94 -11.79 -9.84
N LEU A 174 11.36 -11.34 -8.66
CA LEU A 174 12.05 -10.07 -8.49
C LEU A 174 13.33 -9.97 -9.35
N ASN A 175 13.94 -11.10 -9.70
CA ASN A 175 15.10 -11.13 -10.61
C ASN A 175 14.80 -10.52 -12.00
N LYS A 176 13.53 -10.45 -12.39
CA LYS A 176 13.09 -9.82 -13.64
C LYS A 176 13.12 -8.28 -13.56
N ILE A 177 13.26 -7.71 -12.35
CA ILE A 177 13.36 -6.26 -12.14
C ILE A 177 14.80 -5.82 -12.46
N ARG A 178 14.94 -4.85 -13.35
CA ARG A 178 16.25 -4.30 -13.71
C ARG A 178 16.82 -3.48 -12.54
N ARG A 179 18.14 -3.50 -12.40
CA ARG A 179 18.83 -2.63 -11.42
C ARG A 179 18.76 -1.17 -11.86
N GLY A 180 18.88 -0.27 -10.89
CA GLY A 180 18.99 1.16 -11.15
C GLY A 180 17.69 1.85 -11.55
N LEU A 181 16.54 1.22 -11.33
CA LEU A 181 15.22 1.83 -11.57
C LEU A 181 14.82 2.83 -10.46
N PHE A 182 15.26 2.55 -9.25
CA PHE A 182 14.94 3.32 -8.06
C PHE A 182 15.92 4.46 -7.84
N ALA A 183 15.48 5.56 -7.24
CA ALA A 183 16.34 6.57 -6.67
C ALA A 183 17.16 5.97 -5.51
N SER A 184 18.33 6.51 -5.22
CA SER A 184 19.22 6.00 -4.15
C SER A 184 18.59 6.11 -2.75
N ASP A 185 17.72 7.09 -2.58
CA ASP A 185 16.94 7.39 -1.37
C ASP A 185 15.46 6.98 -1.48
N ALA A 186 15.12 6.12 -2.45
CA ALA A 186 13.74 5.69 -2.66
C ALA A 186 13.14 5.06 -1.40
N PHE A 187 11.92 5.46 -1.09
CA PHE A 187 11.12 4.81 -0.07
C PHE A 187 10.41 3.60 -0.66
N VAL A 188 10.65 2.43 -0.08
CA VAL A 188 9.98 1.19 -0.52
C VAL A 188 9.38 0.50 0.69
N LYS A 189 8.07 0.25 0.66
CA LYS A 189 7.38 -0.42 1.77
C LYS A 189 6.30 -1.38 1.31
N SER A 190 6.28 -2.55 1.92
CA SER A 190 5.17 -3.49 1.83
C SER A 190 4.35 -3.40 3.12
N TRP A 191 3.11 -2.96 3.02
CA TRP A 191 2.19 -2.82 4.15
C TRP A 191 1.47 -4.13 4.50
N SER A 192 1.87 -5.21 3.86
CA SER A 192 1.24 -6.52 3.98
C SER A 192 2.00 -7.46 4.92
N CYS A 193 1.36 -8.56 5.30
CA CYS A 193 1.84 -9.52 6.30
C CYS A 193 3.16 -10.20 5.88
N HIS A 194 4.06 -10.43 6.83
CA HIS A 194 5.22 -11.33 6.74
C HIS A 194 6.29 -10.98 5.69
N THR A 195 6.16 -9.92 4.91
CA THR A 195 7.12 -9.60 3.83
C THR A 195 8.51 -9.25 4.32
N GLY A 196 8.65 -8.85 5.58
CA GLY A 196 9.93 -8.62 6.25
C GLY A 196 10.74 -9.89 6.56
N GLU A 197 10.10 -11.06 6.49
CA GLU A 197 10.71 -12.34 6.89
C GLU A 197 11.60 -12.96 5.78
N SER A 198 11.35 -12.63 4.50
CA SER A 198 12.12 -13.11 3.35
C SER A 198 12.19 -12.06 2.23
N MET A 199 11.03 -11.65 1.71
CA MET A 199 10.91 -10.85 0.49
C MET A 199 11.66 -9.51 0.57
N SER A 200 11.72 -8.86 1.75
CA SER A 200 12.48 -7.61 1.94
C SER A 200 13.98 -7.79 1.68
N GLY A 201 14.55 -8.88 2.16
CA GLY A 201 15.96 -9.20 1.91
C GLY A 201 16.23 -9.48 0.43
N ARG A 202 15.32 -10.24 -0.20
CA ARG A 202 15.42 -10.55 -1.64
C ARG A 202 15.28 -9.30 -2.49
N TRP A 203 14.32 -8.43 -2.16
CA TRP A 203 14.12 -7.13 -2.82
C TRP A 203 15.41 -6.30 -2.80
N LYS A 204 16.01 -6.10 -1.62
CA LYS A 204 17.26 -5.36 -1.47
C LYS A 204 18.40 -5.96 -2.31
N SER A 205 18.53 -7.28 -2.31
CA SER A 205 19.55 -8.01 -3.09
C SER A 205 19.42 -7.75 -4.60
N VAL A 206 18.19 -7.71 -5.11
CA VAL A 206 17.94 -7.53 -6.55
C VAL A 206 18.00 -6.06 -6.96
N THR A 207 17.30 -5.17 -6.25
CA THR A 207 17.12 -3.78 -6.66
C THR A 207 18.24 -2.85 -6.18
N GLY A 208 18.92 -3.22 -5.10
CA GLY A 208 19.90 -2.39 -4.40
C GLY A 208 19.28 -1.43 -3.38
N VAL A 209 17.95 -1.35 -3.29
CA VAL A 209 17.23 -0.46 -2.36
C VAL A 209 16.52 -1.29 -1.28
N ALA A 210 16.56 -0.83 -0.04
CA ALA A 210 15.89 -1.51 1.06
C ALA A 210 14.38 -1.44 0.90
N MET A 211 13.67 -2.54 1.22
CA MET A 211 12.22 -2.55 1.36
C MET A 211 11.84 -2.79 2.82
N ILE A 212 11.05 -1.91 3.37
CA ILE A 212 10.43 -2.09 4.69
C ILE A 212 9.29 -3.10 4.55
N GLY A 213 9.31 -4.15 5.34
CA GLY A 213 8.28 -5.18 5.39
C GLY A 213 7.95 -5.57 6.81
N ALA A 214 6.76 -6.13 7.02
CA ALA A 214 6.34 -6.60 8.33
C ALA A 214 6.98 -7.97 8.66
N ILE A 215 7.54 -8.08 9.84
CA ILE A 215 7.77 -9.36 10.52
C ILE A 215 6.52 -9.60 11.36
N GLY A 216 5.75 -10.63 11.00
CA GLY A 216 4.41 -10.87 11.54
C GLY A 216 3.29 -10.30 10.66
N LYS A 217 2.09 -10.24 11.25
CA LYS A 217 0.87 -9.82 10.56
C LYS A 217 0.66 -8.32 10.63
N THR A 218 -0.04 -7.79 9.63
CA THR A 218 -0.57 -6.44 9.60
C THR A 218 -2.10 -6.47 9.58
N GLN A 219 -2.71 -5.40 10.03
CA GLN A 219 -4.16 -5.19 10.01
C GLN A 219 -4.48 -3.87 9.33
N TYR A 220 -5.45 -3.91 8.42
CA TYR A 220 -5.96 -2.73 7.74
C TYR A 220 -7.03 -2.07 8.60
N MET A 221 -6.77 -0.82 8.96
CA MET A 221 -7.63 -0.02 9.82
C MET A 221 -8.58 0.86 9.01
N THR A 222 -9.55 1.50 9.67
CA THR A 222 -10.56 2.32 9.00
C THR A 222 -10.01 3.70 8.61
N ASP A 223 -9.27 4.36 9.48
CA ASP A 223 -8.92 5.77 9.33
C ASP A 223 -7.40 6.02 9.32
N GLU A 224 -6.61 4.95 9.32
CA GLU A 224 -5.14 5.02 9.29
C GLU A 224 -4.53 3.97 8.36
N LEU A 225 -3.24 4.12 8.08
CA LEU A 225 -2.48 3.11 7.36
C LEU A 225 -2.37 1.81 8.17
N PRO A 226 -2.08 0.66 7.51
CA PRO A 226 -2.01 -0.63 8.20
C PRO A 226 -1.03 -0.63 9.35
N ILE A 227 -1.44 -1.22 10.47
CA ILE A 227 -0.64 -1.39 11.67
C ILE A 227 -0.18 -2.85 11.84
N LEU A 228 0.85 -3.06 12.65
CA LEU A 228 1.26 -4.40 13.07
C LEU A 228 0.25 -4.99 14.03
N SER A 229 -0.20 -6.22 13.79
CA SER A 229 -1.19 -6.91 14.62
C SER A 229 -0.65 -8.14 15.37
N SER A 230 0.54 -8.63 15.02
CA SER A 230 1.21 -9.68 15.81
C SER A 230 1.81 -9.11 17.09
N PRO A 231 1.73 -9.81 18.24
CA PRO A 231 2.25 -9.33 19.54
C PRO A 231 3.73 -8.89 19.50
N ASN A 232 4.56 -9.59 18.73
CA ASN A 232 5.99 -9.29 18.55
C ASN A 232 6.28 -8.76 17.13
N GLY A 233 5.26 -8.23 16.47
CA GLY A 233 5.39 -7.69 15.13
C GLY A 233 6.29 -6.47 15.12
N ARG A 234 7.09 -6.34 14.06
CA ARG A 234 7.92 -5.17 13.81
C ARG A 234 8.12 -4.94 12.33
N TRP A 235 8.40 -3.71 11.96
CA TRP A 235 8.85 -3.38 10.62
C TRP A 235 10.35 -3.65 10.49
N THR A 236 10.80 -4.16 9.33
CA THR A 236 12.23 -4.22 9.01
C THR A 236 12.80 -2.82 8.87
N ARG A 237 14.10 -2.69 9.08
CA ARG A 237 14.85 -1.42 8.90
C ARG A 237 15.59 -1.40 7.59
#